data_2f2ea395c11b9f18ab2c78f2ddc09b2b
#
_entry.id   2f2ea395c11b9f18ab2c78f2ddc09b2b
#
_cell.length_a   1.000
_cell.length_b   1.000
_cell.length_c   1.000
_cell.angle_alpha   90.00
_cell.angle_beta   90.00
_cell.angle_gamma   90.00
#
_symmetry.space_group_name_H-M   'P 1'
#
loop_
_entity.id
_entity.type
_entity.pdbx_description
1 polymer ?
#
loop_
_entity_poly.entity_id
_entity_poly.type
_entity_poly.pdbx_seq_one_letter_code
_entity_poly.pdbx_strand_id
1 'polypeptide(L)'
;MAIFEKTIQNKNFDKLLRKLEQEIPDSSWSADLEAGSDFKEGDARCSVRVFERYSMMGGNRLSLTLTMFQNADSPIRLSAITA
;
A
#
# COMPACT_ATOMS: atom_id res chain seq x y z
N MET A 1 13.76 6.18 -7.04
CA MET A 1 12.48 5.42 -7.12
C MET A 1 12.79 3.94 -6.98
N ALA A 2 12.08 3.27 -6.09
CA ALA A 2 12.23 1.84 -5.90
C ALA A 2 10.87 1.16 -6.05
N ILE A 3 10.87 -0.05 -6.59
CA ILE A 3 9.66 -0.82 -6.82
C ILE A 3 9.82 -2.18 -6.14
N PHE A 4 8.82 -2.55 -5.35
CA PHE A 4 8.76 -3.85 -4.70
C PHE A 4 7.43 -4.49 -5.06
N GLU A 5 7.47 -5.75 -5.51
CA GLU A 5 6.25 -6.49 -5.85
C GLU A 5 6.27 -7.84 -5.15
N LYS A 6 5.08 -8.26 -4.69
CA LYS A 6 4.96 -9.53 -3.97
C LYS A 6 3.59 -10.15 -4.22
N THR A 7 3.56 -11.47 -4.28
CA THR A 7 2.32 -12.25 -4.31
C THR A 7 2.14 -12.88 -2.94
N ILE A 8 0.96 -12.69 -2.34
CA ILE A 8 0.67 -13.11 -0.98
C ILE A 8 -0.50 -14.08 -1.00
N GLN A 9 -0.28 -15.28 -0.49
CA GLN A 9 -1.29 -16.33 -0.45
C GLN A 9 -1.91 -16.45 0.94
N ASN A 10 -3.15 -16.96 0.98
CA ASN A 10 -3.82 -17.33 2.22
C ASN A 10 -3.99 -16.16 3.20
N LYS A 11 -4.25 -14.96 2.68
CA LYS A 11 -4.51 -13.78 3.49
C LYS A 11 -5.84 -13.15 3.10
N ASN A 12 -6.51 -12.57 4.08
CA ASN A 12 -7.71 -11.80 3.86
C ASN A 12 -7.34 -10.39 3.38
N PHE A 13 -7.91 -9.98 2.25
CA PHE A 13 -7.58 -8.70 1.62
C PHE A 13 -7.82 -7.51 2.57
N ASP A 14 -9.01 -7.43 3.16
CA ASP A 14 -9.35 -6.29 4.02
C ASP A 14 -8.50 -6.24 5.28
N LYS A 15 -8.22 -7.39 5.87
CA LYS A 15 -7.37 -7.46 7.06
C LYS A 15 -5.95 -7.03 6.76
N LEU A 16 -5.41 -7.48 5.63
CA LEU A 16 -4.06 -7.12 5.22
C LEU A 16 -3.98 -5.62 4.93
N LEU A 17 -4.95 -5.08 4.22
CA LEU A 17 -4.98 -3.66 3.91
C LEU A 17 -5.01 -2.81 5.18
N ARG A 18 -5.88 -3.16 6.14
CA ARG A 18 -5.95 -2.44 7.40
C ARG A 18 -4.66 -2.54 8.21
N LYS A 19 -4.04 -3.72 8.19
CA LYS A 19 -2.77 -3.92 8.87
C LYS A 19 -1.69 -2.99 8.31
N LEU A 20 -1.60 -2.89 6.98
CA LEU A 20 -0.63 -2.02 6.34
C LEU A 20 -0.93 -0.55 6.61
N GLU A 21 -2.20 -0.15 6.59
CA GLU A 21 -2.59 1.22 6.93
C GLU A 21 -2.18 1.61 8.34
N GLN A 22 -2.18 0.66 9.27
CA GLN A 22 -1.81 0.92 10.66
C GLN A 22 -0.31 0.80 10.90
N GLU A 23 0.35 -0.18 10.29
CA GLU A 23 1.75 -0.48 10.56
C GLU A 23 2.73 0.43 9.82
N ILE A 24 2.40 0.87 8.61
CA ILE A 24 3.32 1.73 7.85
C ILE A 24 3.60 3.04 8.56
N PRO A 25 2.60 3.76 9.11
CA PRO A 25 2.89 4.97 9.87
C PRO A 25 3.73 4.73 11.12
N ASP A 26 3.58 3.56 11.74
CA ASP A 26 4.32 3.20 12.96
C ASP A 26 5.67 2.55 12.68
N SER A 27 5.99 2.33 11.42
CA SER A 27 7.27 1.73 11.03
C SER A 27 8.40 2.75 11.02
N SER A 28 9.60 2.28 10.71
CA SER A 28 10.76 3.16 10.55
C SER A 28 10.56 4.19 9.45
N TRP A 29 9.61 3.94 8.55
CA TRP A 29 9.24 4.87 7.49
C TRP A 29 8.51 6.10 8.04
N SER A 30 7.71 5.93 9.08
CA SER A 30 6.95 7.00 9.75
C SER A 30 6.16 7.87 8.79
N ALA A 31 5.58 7.28 7.75
CA ALA A 31 4.84 8.00 6.73
C ALA A 31 3.36 7.99 7.04
N ASP A 32 2.70 9.14 6.88
CA ASP A 32 1.27 9.27 7.14
C ASP A 32 0.46 8.86 5.92
N LEU A 33 -0.69 8.24 6.16
CA LEU A 33 -1.63 7.91 5.10
C LEU A 33 -2.31 9.18 4.60
N GLU A 34 -2.05 9.55 3.36
CA GLU A 34 -2.55 10.81 2.79
C GLU A 34 -3.72 10.62 1.83
N ALA A 35 -3.76 9.50 1.11
CA ALA A 35 -4.81 9.28 0.12
C ALA A 35 -5.08 7.80 -0.07
N GLY A 36 -6.30 7.49 -0.50
CA GLY A 36 -6.70 6.13 -0.81
C GLY A 36 -7.73 6.11 -1.90
N SER A 37 -7.71 5.05 -2.68
CA SER A 37 -8.70 4.84 -3.74
C SER A 37 -8.96 3.34 -3.84
N ASP A 38 -10.23 2.98 -4.01
CA ASP A 38 -10.65 1.59 -4.06
C ASP A 38 -11.51 1.37 -5.28
N PHE A 39 -11.23 0.27 -5.98
CA PHE A 39 -12.04 -0.16 -7.13
C PHE A 39 -12.50 -1.60 -6.90
N LYS A 40 -13.72 -1.87 -7.30
CA LYS A 40 -14.24 -3.23 -7.28
C LYS A 40 -15.09 -3.44 -8.52
N GLU A 41 -14.85 -4.54 -9.23
CA GLU A 41 -15.61 -4.89 -10.40
C GLU A 41 -15.73 -6.41 -10.48
N GLY A 42 -16.97 -6.92 -10.41
CA GLY A 42 -17.19 -8.35 -10.29
C GLY A 42 -16.50 -8.89 -9.05
N ASP A 43 -15.66 -9.90 -9.23
CA ASP A 43 -14.89 -10.50 -8.14
C ASP A 43 -13.49 -9.90 -8.02
N ALA A 44 -13.16 -8.93 -8.87
CA ALA A 44 -11.85 -8.28 -8.82
C ALA A 44 -11.91 -7.01 -7.98
N ARG A 45 -10.83 -6.74 -7.25
CA ARG A 45 -10.73 -5.54 -6.44
C ARG A 45 -9.30 -5.02 -6.41
N CYS A 46 -9.19 -3.70 -6.34
CA CYS A 46 -7.91 -3.03 -6.31
C CYS A 46 -7.99 -1.87 -5.31
N SER A 47 -7.01 -1.80 -4.44
CA SER A 47 -6.91 -0.72 -3.47
C SER A 47 -5.57 -0.04 -3.61
N VAL A 48 -5.58 1.29 -3.61
CA VAL A 48 -4.36 2.10 -3.69
C VAL A 48 -4.30 2.97 -2.45
N ARG A 49 -3.13 3.02 -1.82
CA ARG A 49 -2.89 3.89 -0.66
C ARG A 49 -1.60 4.65 -0.88
N VAL A 50 -1.64 5.94 -0.60
CA VAL A 50 -0.46 6.79 -0.72
C VAL A 50 -0.09 7.28 0.67
N PHE A 51 1.14 6.97 1.06
CA PHE A 51 1.73 7.41 2.32
C PHE A 51 2.81 8.43 2.00
N GLU A 52 2.89 9.49 2.80
CA GLU A 52 3.90 10.51 2.61
C GLU A 52 4.55 10.86 3.93
N ARG A 53 5.84 11.17 3.86
CA ARG A 53 6.53 11.75 5.00
C ARG A 53 7.38 12.91 4.51
N TYR A 54 7.57 13.86 5.40
CA TYR A 54 8.40 15.02 5.12
C TYR A 54 9.79 14.78 5.70
N SER A 55 10.81 14.95 4.87
CA SER A 55 12.18 14.82 5.31
C SER A 55 12.69 16.19 5.77
N MET A 56 12.89 16.32 7.09
CA MET A 56 13.34 17.59 7.67
C MET A 56 14.75 17.97 7.21
N MET A 57 15.58 16.96 6.98
CA MET A 57 16.99 17.20 6.61
C MET A 57 17.16 17.71 5.18
N GLY A 58 16.28 17.34 4.27
CA GLY A 58 16.38 17.74 2.89
C GLY A 58 15.29 18.64 2.38
N GLY A 59 14.25 18.89 3.22
CA GLY A 59 13.10 19.65 2.79
C GLY A 59 12.28 18.95 1.72
N ASN A 60 12.44 17.63 1.57
CA ASN A 60 11.78 16.85 0.53
C ASN A 60 10.65 16.03 1.10
N ARG A 61 9.64 15.81 0.27
CA ARG A 61 8.59 14.84 0.54
C ARG A 61 8.98 13.51 -0.06
N LEU A 62 8.78 12.46 0.73
CA LEU A 62 8.96 11.08 0.28
C LEU A 62 7.59 10.41 0.26
N SER A 63 7.29 9.67 -0.80
CA SER A 63 6.02 8.99 -0.92
C SER A 63 6.20 7.49 -1.08
N LEU A 64 5.21 6.74 -0.60
CA LEU A 64 5.09 5.32 -0.82
C LEU A 64 3.69 5.07 -1.37
N THR A 65 3.61 4.54 -2.58
CA THR A 65 2.33 4.15 -3.18
C THR A 65 2.20 2.64 -3.08
N LEU A 66 1.18 2.21 -2.36
CA LEU A 66 0.87 0.82 -2.14
C LEU A 66 -0.35 0.46 -2.97
N THR A 67 -0.22 -0.59 -3.80
CA THR A 67 -1.32 -1.09 -4.61
C THR A 67 -1.54 -2.56 -4.27
N MET A 68 -2.79 -2.92 -3.96
CA MET A 68 -3.19 -4.30 -3.71
C MET A 68 -4.27 -4.70 -4.69
N PHE A 69 -4.10 -5.84 -5.32
CA PHE A 69 -5.06 -6.37 -6.29
C PHE A 69 -5.35 -7.83 -5.98
N GLN A 70 -6.61 -8.21 -6.08
CA GLN A 70 -7.04 -9.60 -5.94
C GLN A 70 -8.23 -9.86 -6.85
N ASN A 71 -8.18 -10.97 -7.58
CA ASN A 71 -9.32 -11.44 -8.37
C ASN A 71 -9.86 -12.70 -7.72
N ALA A 72 -11.09 -12.63 -7.18
CA ALA A 72 -11.75 -13.73 -6.48
C ALA A 72 -10.83 -14.29 -5.37
N ASP A 73 -10.56 -15.61 -5.40
CA ASP A 73 -9.74 -16.30 -4.40
C ASP A 73 -8.28 -16.39 -4.80
N SER A 74 -7.88 -15.70 -5.86
CA SER A 74 -6.48 -15.70 -6.30
C SER A 74 -5.58 -15.07 -5.24
N PRO A 75 -4.27 -15.35 -5.26
CA PRO A 75 -3.37 -14.66 -4.36
C PRO A 75 -3.42 -13.15 -4.53
N ILE A 76 -3.19 -12.44 -3.43
CA ILE A 76 -3.14 -10.98 -3.46
C ILE A 76 -1.85 -10.54 -4.15
N ARG A 77 -1.98 -9.63 -5.12
CA ARG A 77 -0.84 -8.99 -5.77
C ARG A 77 -0.58 -7.65 -5.09
N LEU A 78 0.62 -7.46 -4.61
CA LEU A 78 1.02 -6.24 -3.89
C LEU A 78 2.15 -5.55 -4.64
N SER A 79 2.01 -4.24 -4.81
CA SER A 79 3.06 -3.40 -5.38
C SER A 79 3.31 -2.22 -4.44
N ALA A 80 4.56 -1.92 -4.17
CA ALA A 80 4.96 -0.76 -3.39
C ALA A 80 5.99 0.03 -4.17
N ILE A 81 5.69 1.29 -4.43
CA ILE A 81 6.56 2.16 -5.23
C ILE A 81 6.90 3.39 -4.40
N THR A 82 8.20 3.65 -4.26
CA THR A 82 8.68 4.84 -3.56
C THR A 82 9.14 5.89 -4.54
N ALA A 83 8.93 7.13 -4.16
CA ALA A 83 9.37 8.26 -4.99
C ALA A 83 9.92 9.39 -4.12
#